data_cfa214d1ee1d89c5a78f921379f4c781
#
_entry.id   cfa214d1ee1d89c5a78f921379f4c781
#
_cell.length_a   1.000
_cell.length_b   1.000
_cell.length_c   1.000
_cell.angle_alpha   90.00
_cell.angle_beta   90.00
_cell.angle_gamma   90.00
#
_symmetry.space_group_name_H-M   'P 1'
#
loop_
_entity.id
_entity.type
_entity.pdbx_description
1 polymer ?
#
loop_
_entity_poly.entity_id
_entity_poly.type
_entity_poly.pdbx_seq_one_letter_code
_entity_poly.pdbx_strand_id
1 'polypeptide(L)'
;MKTMVTFTSLALIAIAAAVVPARAQQPKDIVDTAVAAGSFTTLAKALTAADLVATLKGPGPFTVFAPTDEAFAKLPPGTLDKLLKPENKAMLRQVLTYHVVPGKVLAADVVKLSSAKAVSGDTLLIKVSGGTVMVDKSRVVKTDIAATNGVIHVIDAVLLPPGE
;
A
#
# COMPACT_ATOMS: atom_id res chain seq x y z
N MET A 1 53.56 -49.08 -42.17
CA MET A 1 52.33 -48.34 -42.45
C MET A 1 51.88 -47.67 -41.17
N LYS A 2 52.02 -46.39 -41.13
CA LYS A 2 51.68 -45.62 -39.94
C LYS A 2 50.31 -44.99 -40.17
N THR A 3 49.30 -45.46 -39.39
CA THR A 3 47.98 -44.83 -39.36
C THR A 3 48.03 -43.63 -38.44
N MET A 4 47.93 -42.48 -39.05
CA MET A 4 47.81 -41.24 -38.34
C MET A 4 46.39 -41.09 -37.84
N VAL A 5 46.22 -41.16 -36.51
CA VAL A 5 44.93 -40.82 -35.89
C VAL A 5 44.92 -39.33 -35.60
N THR A 6 44.18 -38.63 -36.37
CA THR A 6 43.93 -37.19 -36.15
C THR A 6 42.87 -37.08 -35.04
N PHE A 7 43.28 -36.65 -33.88
CA PHE A 7 42.35 -36.19 -32.85
C PHE A 7 41.80 -34.82 -33.22
N THR A 8 40.59 -34.79 -33.74
CA THR A 8 39.83 -33.56 -33.82
C THR A 8 39.40 -33.16 -32.43
N SER A 9 40.07 -32.15 -31.92
CA SER A 9 39.68 -31.50 -30.66
C SER A 9 38.34 -30.85 -30.84
N LEU A 10 37.31 -31.44 -30.21
CA LEU A 10 35.98 -30.82 -30.10
C LEU A 10 36.07 -29.74 -29.03
N ALA A 11 36.16 -28.51 -29.50
CA ALA A 11 36.08 -27.37 -28.60
C ALA A 11 34.66 -27.29 -28.05
N LEU A 12 34.48 -27.70 -26.80
CA LEU A 12 33.24 -27.50 -26.08
C LEU A 12 33.13 -26.00 -25.77
N ILE A 13 32.39 -25.28 -26.58
CA ILE A 13 32.00 -23.92 -26.23
C ILE A 13 30.96 -24.04 -25.13
N ALA A 14 31.41 -23.92 -23.91
CA ALA A 14 30.51 -23.70 -22.80
C ALA A 14 29.88 -22.31 -22.97
N ILE A 15 28.71 -22.27 -23.55
CA ILE A 15 27.86 -21.09 -23.45
C ILE A 15 27.47 -20.98 -21.99
N ALA A 16 28.25 -20.22 -21.24
CA ALA A 16 27.82 -19.75 -19.96
C ALA A 16 26.64 -18.84 -20.24
N ALA A 17 25.42 -19.39 -20.17
CA ALA A 17 24.23 -18.59 -20.04
C ALA A 17 24.43 -17.77 -18.78
N ALA A 18 24.79 -16.51 -18.94
CA ALA A 18 24.72 -15.56 -17.87
C ALA A 18 23.23 -15.48 -17.48
N VAL A 19 22.86 -16.24 -16.48
CA VAL A 19 21.61 -16.03 -15.77
C VAL A 19 21.79 -14.66 -15.12
N VAL A 20 21.38 -13.64 -15.84
CA VAL A 20 21.15 -12.33 -15.21
C VAL A 20 20.09 -12.62 -14.15
N PRO A 21 20.40 -12.52 -12.86
CA PRO A 21 19.34 -12.61 -11.88
C PRO A 21 18.38 -11.49 -12.26
N ALA A 22 17.21 -11.87 -12.75
CA ALA A 22 16.11 -10.94 -12.77
C ALA A 22 16.12 -10.33 -11.37
N ARG A 23 16.36 -9.02 -11.27
CA ARG A 23 16.22 -8.32 -10.00
C ARG A 23 14.83 -8.67 -9.54
N ALA A 24 14.75 -9.69 -8.69
CA ALA A 24 13.57 -9.96 -7.93
C ALA A 24 13.28 -8.63 -7.25
N GLN A 25 12.24 -7.94 -7.71
CA GLN A 25 11.76 -6.76 -7.03
C GLN A 25 11.53 -7.24 -5.61
N GLN A 26 12.31 -6.70 -4.69
CA GLN A 26 12.14 -7.08 -3.31
C GLN A 26 10.68 -6.86 -2.98
N PRO A 27 10.01 -7.85 -2.40
CA PRO A 27 8.62 -7.72 -2.07
C PRO A 27 8.46 -6.48 -1.18
N LYS A 28 7.73 -5.50 -1.69
CA LYS A 28 7.51 -4.23 -1.01
C LYS A 28 6.31 -4.39 -0.08
N ASP A 29 6.49 -3.97 1.15
CA ASP A 29 5.37 -3.86 2.09
C ASP A 29 4.44 -2.69 1.71
N ILE A 30 3.37 -2.52 2.48
CA ILE A 30 2.37 -1.47 2.24
C ILE A 30 3.03 -0.08 2.20
N VAL A 31 3.94 0.19 3.12
CA VAL A 31 4.60 1.50 3.22
C VAL A 31 5.52 1.76 2.04
N ASP A 32 6.35 0.80 1.70
CA ASP A 32 7.29 0.91 0.58
C ASP A 32 6.56 0.97 -0.77
N THR A 33 5.45 0.25 -0.90
CA THR A 33 4.59 0.31 -2.08
C THR A 33 3.95 1.69 -2.24
N ALA A 34 3.46 2.26 -1.16
CA ALA A 34 2.88 3.61 -1.16
C ALA A 34 3.93 4.67 -1.51
N VAL A 35 5.11 4.59 -0.91
CA VAL A 35 6.22 5.52 -1.21
C VAL A 35 6.66 5.41 -2.67
N ALA A 36 6.76 4.19 -3.20
CA ALA A 36 7.15 3.96 -4.58
C ALA A 36 6.13 4.49 -5.60
N ALA A 37 4.86 4.57 -5.24
CA ALA A 37 3.81 5.12 -6.08
C ALA A 37 3.93 6.64 -6.29
N GLY A 38 4.63 7.35 -5.41
CA GLY A 38 4.92 8.79 -5.53
C GLY A 38 3.77 9.74 -5.22
N SER A 39 2.55 9.24 -5.08
CA SER A 39 1.33 10.04 -4.83
C SER A 39 0.94 10.11 -3.35
N PHE A 40 1.74 9.51 -2.47
CA PHE A 40 1.44 9.35 -1.05
C PHE A 40 2.51 9.95 -0.14
N THR A 41 3.13 11.04 -0.58
CA THR A 41 4.20 11.72 0.17
C THR A 41 3.70 12.22 1.52
N THR A 42 2.52 12.82 1.54
CA THR A 42 1.89 13.33 2.76
C THR A 42 1.51 12.18 3.70
N LEU A 43 0.97 11.10 3.16
CA LEU A 43 0.63 9.91 3.93
C LEU A 43 1.89 9.30 4.59
N ALA A 44 2.99 9.18 3.85
CA ALA A 44 4.25 8.67 4.38
C ALA A 44 4.78 9.52 5.53
N LYS A 45 4.72 10.84 5.41
CA LYS A 45 5.08 11.77 6.48
C LYS A 45 4.17 11.61 7.70
N ALA A 46 2.87 11.48 7.48
CA ALA A 46 1.90 11.27 8.55
C ALA A 46 2.13 9.95 9.30
N LEU A 47 2.40 8.88 8.58
CA LEU A 47 2.72 7.56 9.16
C LEU A 47 3.99 7.63 10.01
N THR A 48 5.01 8.34 9.53
CA THR A 48 6.26 8.54 10.28
C THR A 48 6.02 9.36 11.54
N ALA A 49 5.28 10.46 11.44
CA ALA A 49 4.94 11.32 12.58
C ALA A 49 4.11 10.60 13.64
N ALA A 50 3.28 9.66 13.23
CA ALA A 50 2.45 8.85 14.12
C ALA A 50 3.14 7.60 14.67
N ASP A 51 4.37 7.29 14.25
CA ASP A 51 5.08 6.05 14.55
C ASP A 51 4.32 4.78 14.14
N LEU A 52 3.57 4.85 13.06
CA LEU A 52 2.79 3.72 12.53
C LEU A 52 3.51 2.94 11.42
N VAL A 53 4.64 3.44 10.95
CA VAL A 53 5.42 2.79 9.89
C VAL A 53 5.79 1.35 10.30
N ALA A 54 6.32 1.16 11.50
CA ALA A 54 6.69 -0.17 12.01
C ALA A 54 5.47 -1.08 12.16
N THR A 55 4.34 -0.54 12.57
CA THR A 55 3.07 -1.28 12.70
C THR A 55 2.60 -1.78 11.34
N LEU A 56 2.64 -0.93 10.32
CA LEU A 56 2.22 -1.29 8.96
C LEU A 56 3.24 -2.16 8.21
N LYS A 57 4.48 -2.17 8.65
CA LYS A 57 5.52 -3.10 8.15
C LYS A 57 5.48 -4.46 8.84
N GLY A 58 4.70 -4.59 9.90
CA GLY A 58 4.53 -5.83 10.64
C GLY A 58 3.81 -6.92 9.84
N PRO A 59 3.77 -8.16 10.39
CA PRO A 59 3.04 -9.25 9.76
C PRO A 59 1.55 -8.94 9.79
N GLY A 60 1.02 -8.47 8.66
CA GLY A 60 -0.41 -8.31 8.43
C GLY A 60 -1.00 -9.63 7.95
N PRO A 61 -2.19 -9.72 7.41
CA PRO A 61 -2.59 -8.80 6.35
C PRO A 61 -3.29 -7.54 6.85
N PHE A 62 -3.07 -6.44 6.12
CA PHE A 62 -3.76 -5.18 6.32
C PHE A 62 -4.36 -4.69 5.01
N THR A 63 -5.52 -4.06 5.08
CA THR A 63 -6.08 -3.30 3.98
C THR A 63 -5.99 -1.82 4.33
N VAL A 64 -5.30 -1.05 3.50
CA VAL A 64 -5.09 0.38 3.74
C VAL A 64 -5.84 1.18 2.69
N PHE A 65 -6.70 2.07 3.14
CA PHE A 65 -7.31 3.09 2.29
C PHE A 65 -6.38 4.30 2.26
N ALA A 66 -5.54 4.37 1.23
CA ALA A 66 -4.50 5.39 1.13
C ALA A 66 -5.04 6.65 0.43
N PRO A 67 -5.17 7.76 1.15
CA PRO A 67 -5.50 9.04 0.52
C PRO A 67 -4.29 9.58 -0.25
N THR A 68 -4.54 10.12 -1.43
CA THR A 68 -3.51 10.79 -2.24
C THR A 68 -3.10 12.13 -1.63
N ASP A 69 -1.99 12.70 -2.11
CA ASP A 69 -1.60 14.07 -1.71
C ASP A 69 -2.70 15.09 -2.05
N GLU A 70 -3.41 14.89 -3.17
CA GLU A 70 -4.58 15.70 -3.52
C GLU A 70 -5.74 15.55 -2.53
N ALA A 71 -5.92 14.33 -1.97
CA ALA A 71 -6.93 14.08 -0.95
C ALA A 71 -6.64 14.89 0.33
N PHE A 72 -5.39 14.98 0.73
CA PHE A 72 -4.98 15.84 1.84
C PHE A 72 -5.17 17.32 1.53
N ALA A 73 -4.99 17.73 0.29
CA ALA A 73 -5.22 19.12 -0.14
C ALA A 73 -6.70 19.54 -0.04
N LYS A 74 -7.62 18.59 -0.05
CA LYS A 74 -9.06 18.85 0.14
C LYS A 74 -9.44 19.11 1.59
N LEU A 75 -8.55 18.83 2.54
CA LEU A 75 -8.79 19.16 3.94
C LEU A 75 -8.84 20.68 4.15
N PRO A 76 -9.59 21.17 5.16
CA PRO A 76 -9.57 22.57 5.51
C PRO A 76 -8.14 23.08 5.77
N PRO A 77 -7.83 24.33 5.39
CA PRO A 77 -6.51 24.90 5.62
C PRO A 77 -6.07 24.76 7.08
N GLY A 78 -4.83 24.30 7.28
CA GLY A 78 -4.26 24.10 8.61
C GLY A 78 -4.65 22.81 9.33
N THR A 79 -5.61 22.03 8.83
CA THR A 79 -5.99 20.75 9.44
C THR A 79 -4.85 19.75 9.40
N LEU A 80 -4.18 19.62 8.26
CA LEU A 80 -3.04 18.73 8.12
C LEU A 80 -1.89 19.13 9.05
N ASP A 81 -1.54 20.43 9.05
CA ASP A 81 -0.49 20.96 9.92
C ASP A 81 -0.80 20.74 11.39
N LYS A 82 -2.07 20.89 11.76
CA LYS A 82 -2.55 20.62 13.12
C LYS A 82 -2.40 19.15 13.49
N LEU A 83 -2.74 18.23 12.57
CA LEU A 83 -2.60 16.79 12.78
C LEU A 83 -1.13 16.35 12.88
N LEU A 84 -0.25 17.01 12.14
CA LEU A 84 1.18 16.69 12.14
C LEU A 84 1.95 17.21 13.36
N LYS A 85 1.32 18.06 14.18
CA LYS A 85 1.93 18.54 15.42
C LYS A 85 2.14 17.41 16.43
N PRO A 86 3.28 17.37 17.13
CA PRO A 86 3.54 16.36 18.16
C PRO A 86 2.47 16.29 19.24
N GLU A 87 1.84 17.42 19.55
CA GLU A 87 0.74 17.53 20.55
C GLU A 87 -0.50 16.72 20.12
N ASN A 88 -0.72 16.60 18.82
CA ASN A 88 -1.88 15.92 18.23
C ASN A 88 -1.55 14.51 17.69
N LYS A 89 -0.43 13.94 18.11
CA LYS A 89 0.00 12.62 17.65
C LYS A 89 -1.05 11.52 17.89
N ALA A 90 -1.76 11.56 19.01
CA ALA A 90 -2.82 10.62 19.30
C ALA A 90 -3.98 10.72 18.31
N MET A 91 -4.38 11.94 17.96
CA MET A 91 -5.39 12.22 16.95
C MET A 91 -4.93 11.74 15.56
N LEU A 92 -3.69 12.05 15.19
CA LEU A 92 -3.11 11.58 13.93
C LEU A 92 -3.09 10.05 13.84
N ARG A 93 -2.73 9.37 14.91
CA ARG A 93 -2.81 7.91 14.99
C ARG A 93 -4.23 7.40 14.79
N GLN A 94 -5.20 8.02 15.45
CA GLN A 94 -6.60 7.64 15.30
C GLN A 94 -7.07 7.78 13.85
N VAL A 95 -6.78 8.91 13.22
CA VAL A 95 -7.11 9.13 11.79
C VAL A 95 -6.43 8.08 10.91
N LEU A 96 -5.15 7.82 11.10
CA LEU A 96 -4.41 6.86 10.28
C LEU A 96 -4.86 5.42 10.50
N THR A 97 -5.14 5.02 11.74
CA THR A 97 -5.67 3.69 12.03
C THR A 97 -7.11 3.51 11.54
N TYR A 98 -7.85 4.60 11.43
CA TYR A 98 -9.17 4.61 10.78
C TYR A 98 -9.11 4.27 9.28
N HIS A 99 -7.98 4.57 8.63
CA HIS A 99 -7.75 4.18 7.22
C HIS A 99 -7.28 2.73 7.05
N VAL A 100 -7.01 2.03 8.12
CA VAL A 100 -6.49 0.66 8.10
C VAL A 100 -7.54 -0.31 8.58
N VAL A 101 -7.81 -1.31 7.77
CA VAL A 101 -8.71 -2.42 8.12
C VAL A 101 -7.86 -3.68 8.32
N PRO A 102 -8.02 -4.41 9.43
CA PRO A 102 -7.34 -5.67 9.62
C PRO A 102 -7.87 -6.71 8.63
N GLY A 103 -6.96 -7.48 8.05
CA GLY A 103 -7.29 -8.48 7.04
C GLY A 103 -7.07 -7.98 5.61
N LYS A 104 -6.95 -8.91 4.69
CA LYS A 104 -6.79 -8.64 3.27
C LYS A 104 -8.17 -8.58 2.61
N VAL A 105 -8.65 -7.38 2.33
CA VAL A 105 -9.94 -7.15 1.66
C VAL A 105 -9.68 -6.61 0.27
N LEU A 106 -9.93 -7.44 -0.73
CA LEU A 106 -9.83 -7.05 -2.15
C LEU A 106 -11.08 -6.26 -2.57
N ALA A 107 -10.99 -5.57 -3.72
CA ALA A 107 -12.12 -4.83 -4.26
C ALA A 107 -13.36 -5.71 -4.44
N ALA A 108 -13.19 -6.96 -4.88
CA ALA A 108 -14.28 -7.92 -5.02
C ALA A 108 -14.96 -8.24 -3.68
N ASP A 109 -14.22 -8.19 -2.58
CA ASP A 109 -14.76 -8.40 -1.24
C ASP A 109 -15.36 -7.11 -0.68
N VAL A 110 -14.72 -5.97 -0.92
CA VAL A 110 -15.22 -4.65 -0.50
C VAL A 110 -16.60 -4.37 -1.05
N VAL A 111 -16.86 -4.70 -2.32
CA VAL A 111 -18.19 -4.48 -2.96
C VAL A 111 -19.31 -5.31 -2.35
N LYS A 112 -18.98 -6.36 -1.62
CA LYS A 112 -19.94 -7.22 -0.91
C LYS A 112 -20.23 -6.75 0.51
N LEU A 113 -19.37 -5.86 1.04
CA LEU A 113 -19.50 -5.35 2.39
C LEU A 113 -20.28 -4.04 2.39
N SER A 114 -21.13 -3.86 3.38
CA SER A 114 -21.76 -2.56 3.68
C SER A 114 -20.97 -1.77 4.71
N SER A 115 -20.08 -2.42 5.43
CA SER A 115 -19.22 -1.80 6.43
C SER A 115 -17.99 -2.64 6.69
N ALA A 116 -16.94 -2.00 7.17
CA ALA A 116 -15.71 -2.64 7.63
C ALA A 116 -15.25 -2.00 8.93
N LYS A 117 -14.70 -2.80 9.83
CA LYS A 117 -14.16 -2.31 11.09
C LYS A 117 -12.69 -1.93 10.91
N ALA A 118 -12.36 -0.69 11.21
CA ALA A 118 -10.98 -0.21 11.17
C ALA A 118 -10.18 -0.66 12.40
N VAL A 119 -8.86 -0.57 12.28
CA VAL A 119 -7.94 -0.86 13.40
C VAL A 119 -8.17 0.08 14.59
N SER A 120 -8.65 1.31 14.32
CA SER A 120 -9.05 2.26 15.38
C SER A 120 -10.21 1.78 16.25
N GLY A 121 -10.98 0.81 15.78
CA GLY A 121 -12.21 0.33 16.41
C GLY A 121 -13.49 0.92 15.84
N ASP A 122 -13.36 1.95 15.02
CA ASP A 122 -14.48 2.59 14.34
C ASP A 122 -14.92 1.80 13.12
N THR A 123 -16.14 2.05 12.67
CA THR A 123 -16.71 1.37 11.51
C THR A 123 -16.72 2.29 10.29
N LEU A 124 -16.11 1.83 9.21
CA LEU A 124 -16.17 2.45 7.89
C LEU A 124 -17.45 2.02 7.17
N LEU A 125 -18.18 2.95 6.62
CA LEU A 125 -19.35 2.65 5.78
C LEU A 125 -18.90 2.47 4.34
N ILE A 126 -19.28 1.36 3.75
CA ILE A 126 -18.96 1.03 2.36
C ILE A 126 -20.24 1.08 1.54
N LYS A 127 -20.22 1.86 0.48
CA LYS A 127 -21.33 1.95 -0.48
C LYS A 127 -20.80 1.69 -1.88
N VAL A 128 -21.53 0.91 -2.63
CA VAL A 128 -21.25 0.66 -4.04
C VAL A 128 -22.38 1.24 -4.87
N SER A 129 -22.03 2.11 -5.80
CA SER A 129 -22.99 2.74 -6.71
C SER A 129 -22.40 2.82 -8.11
N GLY A 130 -23.07 2.20 -9.08
CA GLY A 130 -22.66 2.29 -10.48
C GLY A 130 -21.24 1.84 -10.78
N GLY A 131 -20.74 0.81 -10.08
CA GLY A 131 -19.37 0.32 -10.22
C GLY A 131 -18.33 1.13 -9.45
N THR A 132 -18.74 2.18 -8.74
CA THR A 132 -17.86 2.99 -7.88
C THR A 132 -18.01 2.57 -6.43
N VAL A 133 -16.87 2.33 -5.78
CA VAL A 133 -16.83 2.05 -4.34
C VAL A 133 -16.61 3.36 -3.59
N MET A 134 -17.47 3.60 -2.63
CA MET A 134 -17.36 4.72 -1.69
C MET A 134 -17.08 4.18 -0.30
N VAL A 135 -16.11 4.76 0.37
CA VAL A 135 -15.84 4.50 1.78
C VAL A 135 -16.13 5.78 2.55
N ASP A 136 -17.15 5.76 3.37
CA ASP A 136 -17.71 6.96 4.00
C ASP A 136 -18.04 8.03 2.95
N LYS A 137 -17.30 9.12 2.92
CA LYS A 137 -17.44 10.24 1.97
C LYS A 137 -16.39 10.21 0.85
N SER A 138 -15.50 9.23 0.87
CA SER A 138 -14.37 9.13 -0.06
C SER A 138 -14.67 8.12 -1.17
N ARG A 139 -14.22 8.43 -2.37
CA ARG A 139 -14.30 7.53 -3.50
C ARG A 139 -13.01 6.72 -3.62
N VAL A 140 -13.14 5.43 -3.84
CA VAL A 140 -12.00 4.59 -4.20
C VAL A 140 -11.70 4.78 -5.69
N VAL A 141 -10.54 5.33 -6.00
CA VAL A 141 -10.12 5.64 -7.39
C VAL A 141 -9.23 4.56 -7.98
N LYS A 142 -8.56 3.78 -7.15
CA LYS A 142 -7.73 2.67 -7.56
C LYS A 142 -7.78 1.57 -6.49
N THR A 143 -7.86 0.33 -6.93
CA THR A 143 -8.01 -0.83 -6.06
C THR A 143 -6.91 -1.85 -6.28
N ASP A 144 -6.79 -2.78 -5.33
CA ASP A 144 -5.97 -4.00 -5.45
C ASP A 144 -4.48 -3.73 -5.74
N ILE A 145 -3.91 -2.69 -5.15
CA ILE A 145 -2.46 -2.51 -5.14
C ILE A 145 -1.89 -3.50 -4.13
N ALA A 146 -1.33 -4.57 -4.63
CA ALA A 146 -0.79 -5.64 -3.80
C ALA A 146 0.51 -5.22 -3.09
N ALA A 147 0.58 -5.54 -1.82
CA ALA A 147 1.79 -5.46 -1.01
C ALA A 147 2.03 -6.80 -0.32
N THR A 148 3.23 -7.03 0.22
CA THR A 148 3.57 -8.31 0.86
C THR A 148 2.75 -8.61 2.09
N ASN A 149 2.37 -7.58 2.82
CA ASN A 149 1.62 -7.67 4.07
C ASN A 149 0.20 -7.10 3.98
N GLY A 150 -0.33 -6.92 2.77
CA GLY A 150 -1.70 -6.47 2.59
C GLY A 150 -2.01 -5.89 1.21
N VAL A 151 -3.04 -5.07 1.18
CA VAL A 151 -3.57 -4.44 -0.03
C VAL A 151 -3.79 -2.96 0.22
N ILE A 152 -3.55 -2.15 -0.80
CA ILE A 152 -3.82 -0.71 -0.77
C ILE A 152 -4.94 -0.39 -1.74
N HIS A 153 -5.94 0.33 -1.25
CA HIS A 153 -6.96 0.98 -2.06
C HIS A 153 -6.77 2.49 -2.01
N VAL A 154 -6.68 3.12 -3.15
CA VAL A 154 -6.46 4.57 -3.24
C VAL A 154 -7.79 5.29 -3.18
N ILE A 155 -7.89 6.26 -2.28
CA ILE A 155 -9.07 7.11 -2.10
C ILE A 155 -8.76 8.58 -2.41
N ASP A 156 -9.78 9.30 -2.81
CA ASP A 156 -9.67 10.71 -3.26
C ASP A 156 -9.94 11.74 -2.16
N ALA A 157 -10.23 11.28 -0.96
CA ALA A 157 -10.44 12.14 0.20
C ALA A 157 -9.97 11.44 1.47
N VAL A 158 -9.55 12.21 2.46
CA VAL A 158 -9.13 11.68 3.77
C VAL A 158 -10.37 11.27 4.56
N LEU A 159 -10.33 10.07 5.13
CA LEU A 159 -11.36 9.60 6.06
C LEU A 159 -11.12 10.23 7.43
N LEU A 160 -12.15 10.82 7.99
CA LEU A 160 -12.12 11.35 9.34
C LEU A 160 -13.05 10.52 10.21
N PRO A 161 -12.58 10.06 11.37
CA PRO A 161 -13.43 9.32 12.30
C PRO A 161 -14.59 10.18 12.80
N PRO A 162 -15.73 9.58 13.12
CA PRO A 162 -16.86 10.33 13.65
C PRO A 162 -16.49 10.96 15.00
N GLY A 163 -16.75 12.24 15.15
CA GLY A 163 -16.44 13.01 16.37
C GLY A 163 -15.35 14.07 16.23
N GLU A 164 -14.87 14.29 15.00
CA GLU A 164 -13.92 15.37 14.66
C GLU A 164 -14.52 16.44 13.76
#